data_a3cb09ec49de2c5b30a269239a83d576
#
_entry.id   a3cb09ec49de2c5b30a269239a83d576
#
_cell.length_a   1.000
_cell.length_b   1.000
_cell.length_c   1.000
_cell.angle_alpha   90.00
_cell.angle_beta   90.00
_cell.angle_gamma   90.00
#
_symmetry.space_group_name_H-M   'P 1'
#
loop_
_entity.id
_entity.type
_entity.pdbx_description
1 polymer ?
#
loop_
_entity_poly.entity_id
_entity_poly.type
_entity_poly.pdbx_seq_one_letter_code
_entity_poly.pdbx_strand_id
1 'polypeptide(L)'
;MKSLFAVLFSLTIFAGAGCGPASWSHAERAFKAGDMVAAVRHAVQTLREEPGYADAVDFLARELPRAYDDYYTRAQRAERAEDWDDAYRYYGDILAMSDAVRGLPSQVHEDTKQTVTFATKDVEREYQNARKSAAEKHYKAGLSYESKGTAKDAAKEFSRALDYIDGYEDAAQRYERNRQAAVKRIAVMPFDNLSGKRHYGAVGTIVADRLITDAMSDPGNMEFLEFVTREKITELIRELKFEQSSFVDPTTAAQIGKLLGIHAFVFGKITSITTDYSPDIVATYEEKDEISQGKDKTKKKVRADVTVITRRATARFNCSYQIVDVNRGTIVKSGNVPRTEIVEIRFGRYKGDKEALSRNSRELCARQEAYPPPDDELVNQAAISAARALATEVAGFFR
;
A
#
# COMPACT_ATOMS: atom_id res chain seq x y z
N MET A 1 -75.66 -4.02 23.77
CA MET A 1 -74.72 -3.89 22.65
C MET A 1 -73.44 -3.25 23.16
N LYS A 2 -72.48 -4.04 23.52
CA LYS A 2 -71.12 -3.57 23.85
C LYS A 2 -70.13 -4.53 23.20
N SER A 3 -69.46 -4.12 22.13
CA SER A 3 -68.49 -4.89 21.42
C SER A 3 -67.12 -4.76 22.13
N LEU A 4 -66.61 -5.89 22.55
CA LEU A 4 -65.24 -6.06 23.14
C LEU A 4 -64.30 -6.18 21.94
N PHE A 5 -63.37 -5.24 21.80
CA PHE A 5 -62.21 -5.35 20.94
C PHE A 5 -61.07 -6.01 21.75
N ALA A 6 -60.75 -7.26 21.37
CA ALA A 6 -59.57 -7.96 21.89
C ALA A 6 -58.37 -7.56 20.98
N VAL A 7 -57.42 -6.82 21.57
CA VAL A 7 -56.11 -6.56 20.96
C VAL A 7 -55.21 -7.75 21.25
N LEU A 8 -54.93 -8.56 20.24
CA LEU A 8 -53.92 -9.60 20.27
C LEU A 8 -52.54 -8.93 20.24
N PHE A 9 -51.84 -8.94 21.38
CA PHE A 9 -50.42 -8.60 21.42
C PHE A 9 -49.62 -9.85 21.00
N SER A 10 -49.16 -9.87 19.74
CA SER A 10 -48.24 -10.94 19.31
C SER A 10 -46.83 -10.62 19.82
N LEU A 11 -46.47 -11.40 20.82
CA LEU A 11 -45.12 -11.42 21.39
C LEU A 11 -44.21 -12.14 20.38
N THR A 12 -43.54 -11.41 19.53
CA THR A 12 -42.43 -11.90 18.72
C THR A 12 -41.22 -12.05 19.63
N ILE A 13 -40.96 -13.28 20.08
CA ILE A 13 -39.70 -13.66 20.71
C ILE A 13 -38.64 -13.61 19.60
N PHE A 14 -37.87 -12.53 19.54
CA PHE A 14 -36.61 -12.50 18.83
C PHE A 14 -35.60 -13.30 19.66
N ALA A 15 -35.37 -14.56 19.28
CA ALA A 15 -34.19 -15.29 19.68
C ALA A 15 -33.00 -14.65 18.91
N GLY A 16 -32.48 -13.56 19.44
CA GLY A 16 -31.23 -12.96 18.99
C GLY A 16 -30.07 -13.83 19.44
N ALA A 17 -29.51 -14.62 18.53
CA ALA A 17 -28.16 -15.14 18.70
C ALA A 17 -27.23 -13.93 18.93
N GLY A 18 -26.45 -13.94 20.03
CA GLY A 18 -25.69 -12.83 20.57
C GLY A 18 -24.75 -12.17 19.54
N CYS A 19 -25.21 -11.05 19.01
CA CYS A 19 -24.36 -10.03 18.44
C CYS A 19 -24.36 -8.86 19.41
N GLY A 20 -23.35 -8.80 20.27
CA GLY A 20 -23.08 -7.59 21.06
C GLY A 20 -22.80 -6.40 20.13
N PRO A 21 -22.66 -5.18 20.68
CA PRO A 21 -22.39 -3.99 19.91
C PRO A 21 -21.23 -4.19 18.92
N ALA A 22 -21.34 -3.63 17.72
CA ALA A 22 -20.28 -3.74 16.71
C ALA A 22 -18.95 -3.19 17.23
N SER A 23 -18.98 -2.13 18.03
CA SER A 23 -17.82 -1.54 18.73
C SER A 23 -17.14 -2.53 19.65
N TRP A 24 -17.90 -3.38 20.39
CA TRP A 24 -17.35 -4.44 21.23
C TRP A 24 -16.58 -5.49 20.42
N SER A 25 -17.16 -5.96 19.29
CA SER A 25 -16.46 -6.88 18.40
C SER A 25 -15.14 -6.32 17.85
N HIS A 26 -15.06 -4.99 17.69
CA HIS A 26 -13.81 -4.32 17.32
C HIS A 26 -12.82 -4.31 18.49
N ALA A 27 -13.28 -4.06 19.73
CA ALA A 27 -12.43 -4.12 20.92
C ALA A 27 -11.80 -5.50 21.11
N GLU A 28 -12.57 -6.56 21.00
CA GLU A 28 -12.06 -7.94 21.10
C GLU A 28 -11.03 -8.27 20.02
N ARG A 29 -11.26 -7.86 18.79
CA ARG A 29 -10.32 -8.07 17.68
C ARG A 29 -9.01 -7.32 17.90
N ALA A 30 -9.07 -6.05 18.31
CA ALA A 30 -7.90 -5.24 18.63
C ALA A 30 -7.10 -5.87 19.80
N PHE A 31 -7.78 -6.31 20.84
CA PHE A 31 -7.15 -6.99 21.97
C PHE A 31 -6.44 -8.29 21.57
N LYS A 32 -7.09 -9.13 20.75
CA LYS A 32 -6.50 -10.36 20.19
C LYS A 32 -5.31 -10.09 19.28
N ALA A 33 -5.30 -8.94 18.60
CA ALA A 33 -4.18 -8.49 17.77
C ALA A 33 -3.04 -7.86 18.60
N GLY A 34 -3.20 -7.66 19.90
CA GLY A 34 -2.23 -7.02 20.80
C GLY A 34 -2.25 -5.48 20.74
N ASP A 35 -3.22 -4.87 20.05
CA ASP A 35 -3.42 -3.42 20.00
C ASP A 35 -4.30 -2.98 21.19
N MET A 36 -3.65 -2.77 22.34
CA MET A 36 -4.35 -2.41 23.57
C MET A 36 -4.98 -1.01 23.51
N VAL A 37 -4.33 -0.07 22.86
CA VAL A 37 -4.85 1.31 22.72
C VAL A 37 -6.15 1.31 21.92
N ALA A 38 -6.18 0.60 20.79
CA ALA A 38 -7.40 0.45 20.00
C ALA A 38 -8.48 -0.33 20.77
N ALA A 39 -8.09 -1.40 21.49
CA ALA A 39 -9.03 -2.19 22.30
C ALA A 39 -9.72 -1.33 23.37
N VAL A 40 -8.95 -0.52 24.13
CA VAL A 40 -9.50 0.41 25.13
C VAL A 40 -10.41 1.45 24.48
N ARG A 41 -10.00 2.04 23.35
CA ARG A 41 -10.80 3.03 22.62
C ARG A 41 -12.15 2.47 22.15
N HIS A 42 -12.15 1.26 21.59
CA HIS A 42 -13.38 0.60 21.17
C HIS A 42 -14.27 0.17 22.33
N ALA A 43 -13.69 -0.29 23.46
CA ALA A 43 -14.45 -0.61 24.66
C ALA A 43 -15.11 0.64 25.26
N VAL A 44 -14.42 1.78 25.29
CA VAL A 44 -14.98 3.07 25.69
C VAL A 44 -16.11 3.51 24.74
N GLN A 45 -15.95 3.28 23.43
CA GLN A 45 -16.99 3.58 22.46
C GLN A 45 -18.24 2.72 22.73
N THR A 46 -18.05 1.43 23.03
CA THR A 46 -19.16 0.55 23.44
C THR A 46 -19.92 1.12 24.63
N LEU A 47 -19.22 1.59 25.68
CA LEU A 47 -19.86 2.18 26.86
C LEU A 47 -20.51 3.53 26.63
N ARG A 48 -20.14 4.24 25.57
CA ARG A 48 -20.85 5.45 25.12
C ARG A 48 -22.13 5.12 24.36
N GLU A 49 -22.12 4.03 23.58
CA GLU A 49 -23.28 3.53 22.83
C GLU A 49 -24.26 2.78 23.74
N GLU A 50 -23.75 1.90 24.60
CA GLU A 50 -24.50 1.08 25.54
C GLU A 50 -23.90 1.21 26.96
N PRO A 51 -24.34 2.20 27.76
CA PRO A 51 -23.82 2.40 29.10
C PRO A 51 -24.06 1.18 30.03
N GLY A 52 -22.97 0.72 30.65
CA GLY A 52 -23.03 -0.42 31.58
C GLY A 52 -22.89 -1.79 30.91
N TYR A 53 -22.64 -1.87 29.58
CA TYR A 53 -22.42 -3.13 28.89
C TYR A 53 -21.36 -3.98 29.60
N ALA A 54 -21.76 -5.17 30.12
CA ALA A 54 -20.99 -5.96 31.06
C ALA A 54 -19.56 -6.27 30.58
N ASP A 55 -19.44 -6.83 29.37
CA ASP A 55 -18.14 -7.26 28.86
C ASP A 55 -17.15 -6.10 28.73
N ALA A 56 -17.61 -4.91 28.33
CA ALA A 56 -16.76 -3.74 28.17
C ALA A 56 -16.35 -3.15 29.52
N VAL A 57 -17.28 -3.17 30.55
CA VAL A 57 -16.96 -2.75 31.90
C VAL A 57 -15.93 -3.68 32.51
N ASP A 58 -16.11 -4.99 32.41
CA ASP A 58 -15.20 -6.01 32.97
C ASP A 58 -13.83 -5.95 32.28
N PHE A 59 -13.82 -5.78 30.95
CA PHE A 59 -12.59 -5.62 30.18
C PHE A 59 -11.78 -4.42 30.66
N LEU A 60 -12.38 -3.24 30.70
CA LEU A 60 -11.68 -2.02 31.12
C LEU A 60 -11.27 -2.08 32.60
N ALA A 61 -12.12 -2.62 33.49
CA ALA A 61 -11.79 -2.74 34.89
C ALA A 61 -10.57 -3.65 35.15
N ARG A 62 -10.44 -4.72 34.37
CA ARG A 62 -9.37 -5.70 34.50
C ARG A 62 -8.12 -5.36 33.73
N GLU A 63 -8.28 -5.00 32.45
CA GLU A 63 -7.15 -4.90 31.53
C GLU A 63 -6.51 -3.50 31.49
N LEU A 64 -7.26 -2.43 31.73
CA LEU A 64 -6.72 -1.07 31.68
C LEU A 64 -5.61 -0.83 32.75
N PRO A 65 -5.79 -1.19 34.05
CA PRO A 65 -4.71 -1.03 35.02
C PRO A 65 -3.48 -1.87 34.68
N ARG A 66 -3.69 -3.10 34.18
CA ARG A 66 -2.60 -4.00 33.75
C ARG A 66 -1.84 -3.43 32.57
N ALA A 67 -2.55 -2.86 31.60
CA ALA A 67 -1.95 -2.20 30.46
C ALA A 67 -1.10 -1.00 30.89
N TYR A 68 -1.61 -0.16 31.78
CA TYR A 68 -0.83 0.96 32.32
C TYR A 68 0.49 0.51 32.97
N ASP A 69 0.47 -0.58 33.74
CA ASP A 69 1.66 -1.07 34.42
C ASP A 69 2.64 -1.76 33.47
N ASP A 70 2.14 -2.50 32.49
CA ASP A 70 2.97 -3.14 31.47
C ASP A 70 3.66 -2.09 30.58
N TYR A 71 2.89 -1.14 30.04
CA TYR A 71 3.43 -0.09 29.18
C TYR A 71 4.39 0.84 29.93
N TYR A 72 4.09 1.16 31.20
CA TYR A 72 5.00 1.94 32.03
C TYR A 72 6.33 1.21 32.28
N THR A 73 6.25 -0.09 32.55
CA THR A 73 7.43 -0.93 32.74
C THR A 73 8.27 -1.02 31.46
N ARG A 74 7.62 -1.12 30.29
CA ARG A 74 8.30 -1.11 28.98
C ARG A 74 8.96 0.24 28.72
N ALA A 75 8.25 1.34 28.97
CA ALA A 75 8.79 2.69 28.85
C ALA A 75 10.04 2.88 29.70
N GLN A 76 10.01 2.52 30.97
CA GLN A 76 11.17 2.61 31.85
C GLN A 76 12.34 1.71 31.42
N ARG A 77 12.05 0.55 30.84
CA ARG A 77 13.10 -0.31 30.25
C ARG A 77 13.74 0.33 29.03
N ALA A 78 12.94 0.93 28.15
CA ALA A 78 13.40 1.67 27.00
C ALA A 78 14.26 2.87 27.42
N GLU A 79 13.85 3.65 28.42
CA GLU A 79 14.65 4.75 28.99
C GLU A 79 16.03 4.29 29.47
N ARG A 80 16.08 3.19 30.23
CA ARG A 80 17.35 2.62 30.73
C ARG A 80 18.25 2.14 29.61
N ALA A 81 17.69 1.76 28.46
CA ALA A 81 18.39 1.36 27.26
C ALA A 81 18.72 2.55 26.33
N GLU A 82 18.37 3.79 26.72
CA GLU A 82 18.45 4.99 25.90
C GLU A 82 17.68 4.88 24.56
N ASP A 83 16.68 4.00 24.53
CA ASP A 83 15.74 3.89 23.43
C ASP A 83 14.55 4.83 23.63
N TRP A 84 14.85 6.11 23.37
CA TRP A 84 13.92 7.21 23.61
C TRP A 84 12.70 7.17 22.68
N ASP A 85 12.85 6.58 21.48
CA ASP A 85 11.77 6.42 20.52
C ASP A 85 10.69 5.49 21.10
N ASP A 86 11.10 4.34 21.62
CA ASP A 86 10.22 3.39 22.27
C ASP A 86 9.65 3.92 23.59
N ALA A 87 10.48 4.61 24.40
CA ALA A 87 10.00 5.22 25.65
C ALA A 87 8.89 6.24 25.36
N TYR A 88 9.09 7.15 24.42
CA TYR A 88 8.10 8.13 23.99
C TYR A 88 6.82 7.46 23.51
N ARG A 89 6.92 6.42 22.69
CA ARG A 89 5.77 5.68 22.18
C ARG A 89 4.97 5.03 23.31
N TYR A 90 5.62 4.33 24.24
CA TYR A 90 4.92 3.67 25.34
C TYR A 90 4.25 4.65 26.31
N TYR A 91 4.87 5.79 26.61
CA TYR A 91 4.22 6.84 27.40
C TYR A 91 3.04 7.45 26.64
N GLY A 92 3.18 7.67 25.33
CA GLY A 92 2.10 8.13 24.46
C GLY A 92 0.91 7.18 24.43
N ASP A 93 1.15 5.86 24.40
CA ASP A 93 0.12 4.84 24.47
C ASP A 93 -0.65 4.89 25.81
N ILE A 94 0.05 5.12 26.94
CA ILE A 94 -0.58 5.31 28.25
C ILE A 94 -1.47 6.55 28.25
N LEU A 95 -0.98 7.67 27.71
CA LEU A 95 -1.76 8.91 27.60
C LEU A 95 -2.99 8.70 26.72
N ALA A 96 -2.84 8.01 25.58
CA ALA A 96 -3.94 7.72 24.67
C ALA A 96 -5.03 6.85 25.32
N MET A 97 -4.66 5.85 26.11
CA MET A 97 -5.62 5.05 26.90
C MET A 97 -6.27 5.89 28.01
N SER A 98 -5.49 6.73 28.71
CA SER A 98 -6.00 7.63 29.74
C SER A 98 -6.99 8.65 29.18
N ASP A 99 -6.68 9.24 28.01
CA ASP A 99 -7.55 10.19 27.33
C ASP A 99 -8.84 9.54 26.82
N ALA A 100 -8.77 8.28 26.39
CA ALA A 100 -9.95 7.54 25.96
C ALA A 100 -10.99 7.41 27.11
N VAL A 101 -10.53 7.09 28.32
CA VAL A 101 -11.41 6.94 29.51
C VAL A 101 -11.71 8.26 30.21
N ARG A 102 -10.92 9.31 29.93
CA ARG A 102 -11.14 10.64 30.52
C ARG A 102 -12.52 11.17 30.13
N GLY A 103 -13.29 11.59 31.10
CA GLY A 103 -14.65 12.09 30.87
C GLY A 103 -15.69 11.01 30.59
N LEU A 104 -15.33 9.72 30.65
CA LEU A 104 -16.33 8.65 30.68
C LEU A 104 -17.00 8.68 32.05
N PRO A 105 -18.35 8.84 32.15
CA PRO A 105 -19.04 8.80 33.40
C PRO A 105 -18.90 7.41 34.08
N SER A 106 -19.06 7.34 35.39
CA SER A 106 -19.14 6.08 36.11
C SER A 106 -20.19 5.17 35.49
N GLN A 107 -19.81 3.92 35.22
CA GLN A 107 -20.69 2.94 34.58
C GLN A 107 -21.39 2.12 35.67
N VAL A 108 -22.67 1.82 35.47
CA VAL A 108 -23.40 0.84 36.30
C VAL A 108 -23.41 -0.46 35.50
N HIS A 109 -22.65 -1.42 35.96
CA HIS A 109 -22.56 -2.75 35.36
C HIS A 109 -23.93 -3.39 35.20
N GLU A 110 -24.34 -3.79 34.03
CA GLU A 110 -25.71 -4.22 33.74
C GLU A 110 -26.16 -5.46 34.53
N ASP A 111 -25.26 -6.42 34.79
CA ASP A 111 -25.59 -7.64 35.55
C ASP A 111 -25.44 -7.46 37.06
N THR A 112 -24.29 -6.95 37.53
CA THR A 112 -23.96 -6.87 38.95
C THR A 112 -24.54 -5.65 39.65
N LYS A 113 -25.01 -4.64 38.89
CA LYS A 113 -25.48 -3.34 39.38
C LYS A 113 -24.44 -2.53 40.17
N GLN A 114 -23.18 -2.94 40.12
CA GLN A 114 -22.08 -2.20 40.74
C GLN A 114 -21.67 -0.98 39.89
N THR A 115 -21.34 0.10 40.61
CA THR A 115 -20.79 1.29 39.93
C THR A 115 -19.28 1.16 39.80
N VAL A 116 -18.79 1.27 38.55
CA VAL A 116 -17.36 1.19 38.17
C VAL A 116 -16.90 2.51 37.58
N THR A 117 -15.76 3.00 38.03
CA THR A 117 -15.08 4.19 37.49
C THR A 117 -13.68 3.79 37.05
N PHE A 118 -13.27 4.27 35.88
CA PHE A 118 -11.97 3.96 35.30
C PHE A 118 -10.98 5.06 35.63
N ALA A 119 -9.86 4.68 36.26
CA ALA A 119 -8.79 5.63 36.56
C ALA A 119 -7.94 5.95 35.37
N THR A 120 -7.47 7.19 35.30
CA THR A 120 -6.43 7.64 34.34
C THR A 120 -5.06 7.51 34.99
N LYS A 121 -4.02 7.33 34.17
CA LYS A 121 -2.61 7.36 34.60
C LYS A 121 -1.93 8.56 33.99
N ASP A 122 -1.45 9.47 34.82
CA ASP A 122 -0.72 10.64 34.37
C ASP A 122 0.78 10.29 34.22
N VAL A 123 1.28 10.46 33.01
CA VAL A 123 2.70 10.28 32.64
C VAL A 123 3.16 11.41 31.71
N GLU A 124 2.49 12.57 31.77
CA GLU A 124 2.76 13.68 30.88
C GLU A 124 4.22 14.16 31.00
N ARG A 125 4.73 14.25 32.21
CA ARG A 125 6.12 14.67 32.46
C ARG A 125 7.12 13.70 31.84
N GLU A 126 6.93 12.39 32.06
CA GLU A 126 7.76 11.32 31.49
C GLU A 126 7.68 11.33 29.95
N TYR A 127 6.50 11.50 29.40
CA TYR A 127 6.26 11.63 27.96
C TYR A 127 7.03 12.80 27.37
N GLN A 128 6.94 13.99 27.96
CA GLN A 128 7.67 15.19 27.49
C GLN A 128 9.18 15.03 27.64
N ASN A 129 9.65 14.38 28.68
CA ASN A 129 11.07 14.09 28.86
C ASN A 129 11.58 13.12 27.79
N ALA A 130 10.85 12.01 27.53
CA ALA A 130 11.20 11.06 26.47
C ALA A 130 11.20 11.73 25.09
N ARG A 131 10.20 12.58 24.83
CA ARG A 131 10.11 13.39 23.60
C ARG A 131 11.35 14.25 23.39
N LYS A 132 11.76 14.97 24.41
CA LYS A 132 12.96 15.82 24.35
C LYS A 132 14.23 15.00 24.15
N SER A 133 14.38 13.89 24.88
CA SER A 133 15.53 13.01 24.77
C SER A 133 15.62 12.32 23.40
N ALA A 134 14.48 11.94 22.80
CA ALA A 134 14.42 11.42 21.44
C ALA A 134 14.89 12.48 20.42
N ALA A 135 14.37 13.71 20.50
CA ALA A 135 14.82 14.80 19.64
C ALA A 135 16.33 15.05 19.76
N GLU A 136 16.86 15.08 20.98
CA GLU A 136 18.29 15.28 21.24
C GLU A 136 19.14 14.13 20.68
N LYS A 137 18.71 12.87 20.87
CA LYS A 137 19.38 11.67 20.33
C LYS A 137 19.52 11.76 18.82
N HIS A 138 18.41 12.04 18.12
CA HIS A 138 18.39 12.14 16.65
C HIS A 138 19.19 13.35 16.17
N TYR A 139 19.10 14.51 16.85
CA TYR A 139 19.91 15.66 16.50
C TYR A 139 21.42 15.37 16.62
N LYS A 140 21.87 14.73 17.72
CA LYS A 140 23.27 14.32 17.89
C LYS A 140 23.72 13.29 16.85
N ALA A 141 22.85 12.34 16.50
CA ALA A 141 23.10 11.38 15.41
C ALA A 141 23.26 12.10 14.08
N GLY A 142 22.40 13.09 13.78
CA GLY A 142 22.51 13.94 12.59
C GLY A 142 23.85 14.67 12.50
N LEU A 143 24.29 15.29 13.60
CA LEU A 143 25.62 15.93 13.68
C LEU A 143 26.77 14.94 13.42
N SER A 144 26.67 13.73 13.95
CA SER A 144 27.65 12.67 13.72
C SER A 144 27.70 12.24 12.26
N TYR A 145 26.55 12.06 11.59
CA TYR A 145 26.51 11.72 10.18
C TYR A 145 26.99 12.89 9.30
N GLU A 146 26.64 14.12 9.63
CA GLU A 146 27.10 15.31 8.93
C GLU A 146 28.65 15.41 8.98
N SER A 147 29.27 15.19 10.14
CA SER A 147 30.72 15.19 10.30
C SER A 147 31.42 14.09 9.51
N LYS A 148 30.75 12.97 9.24
CA LYS A 148 31.24 11.85 8.41
C LYS A 148 31.01 12.07 6.91
N GLY A 149 30.32 13.15 6.53
CA GLY A 149 29.99 13.43 5.13
C GLY A 149 28.85 12.58 4.57
N THR A 150 28.08 11.88 5.40
CA THR A 150 26.93 11.07 5.00
C THR A 150 25.66 11.92 5.06
N ALA A 151 25.54 12.86 4.11
CA ALA A 151 24.50 13.89 4.09
C ALA A 151 23.06 13.31 4.13
N LYS A 152 22.82 12.17 3.45
CA LYS A 152 21.50 11.53 3.43
C LYS A 152 21.08 11.04 4.82
N ASP A 153 21.98 10.37 5.53
CA ASP A 153 21.71 9.88 6.89
C ASP A 153 21.57 11.03 7.87
N ALA A 154 22.41 12.07 7.70
CA ALA A 154 22.31 13.29 8.49
C ALA A 154 20.93 13.96 8.31
N ALA A 155 20.46 14.13 7.07
CA ALA A 155 19.13 14.69 6.80
C ALA A 155 18.03 13.88 7.47
N LYS A 156 18.04 12.55 7.34
CA LYS A 156 17.05 11.68 7.98
C LYS A 156 17.01 11.84 9.49
N GLU A 157 18.16 11.93 10.13
CA GLU A 157 18.23 12.09 11.58
C GLU A 157 17.76 13.48 12.03
N PHE A 158 18.10 14.54 11.29
CA PHE A 158 17.56 15.87 11.59
C PHE A 158 16.05 15.94 11.38
N SER A 159 15.51 15.28 10.34
CA SER A 159 14.06 15.16 10.14
C SER A 159 13.39 14.47 11.32
N ARG A 160 13.97 13.36 11.82
CA ARG A 160 13.43 12.66 12.99
C ARG A 160 13.45 13.53 14.26
N ALA A 161 14.49 14.35 14.44
CA ALA A 161 14.51 15.27 15.57
C ALA A 161 13.34 16.27 15.49
N LEU A 162 13.01 16.75 14.29
CA LEU A 162 11.88 17.64 14.04
C LEU A 162 10.51 16.95 14.19
N ASP A 163 10.40 15.65 13.91
CA ASP A 163 9.18 14.88 14.15
C ASP A 163 8.79 14.85 15.63
N TYR A 164 9.80 14.88 16.52
CA TYR A 164 9.57 14.99 17.96
C TYR A 164 9.29 16.43 18.39
N ILE A 165 10.13 17.38 17.99
CA ILE A 165 10.01 18.78 18.39
C ILE A 165 10.23 19.67 17.17
N ASP A 166 9.16 20.31 16.72
CA ASP A 166 9.24 21.32 15.67
C ASP A 166 10.17 22.47 16.11
N GLY A 167 11.09 22.87 15.22
CA GLY A 167 12.07 23.92 15.51
C GLY A 167 13.14 23.53 16.54
N TYR A 168 13.43 22.22 16.74
CA TYR A 168 14.48 21.77 17.64
C TYR A 168 15.85 22.27 17.18
N GLU A 169 16.48 23.13 18.00
CA GLU A 169 17.79 23.75 17.70
C GLU A 169 17.84 24.31 16.25
N ASP A 170 18.92 23.99 15.50
CA ASP A 170 19.07 24.35 14.08
C ASP A 170 18.77 23.15 13.14
N ALA A 171 18.04 22.14 13.62
CA ALA A 171 17.76 20.90 12.88
C ALA A 171 17.13 21.15 11.51
N ALA A 172 16.21 22.11 11.40
CA ALA A 172 15.55 22.45 10.14
C ALA A 172 16.54 22.97 9.07
N GLN A 173 17.46 23.83 9.47
CA GLN A 173 18.48 24.35 8.57
C GLN A 173 19.47 23.27 8.16
N ARG A 174 19.87 22.41 9.10
CA ARG A 174 20.76 21.26 8.82
C ARG A 174 20.10 20.23 7.96
N TYR A 175 18.82 19.92 8.21
CA TYR A 175 18.05 19.04 7.36
C TYR A 175 18.09 19.51 5.91
N GLU A 176 17.70 20.75 5.65
CA GLU A 176 17.62 21.27 4.30
C GLU A 176 18.99 21.29 3.60
N ARG A 177 20.04 21.72 4.29
CA ARG A 177 21.41 21.71 3.75
C ARG A 177 21.88 20.30 3.39
N ASN A 178 21.67 19.33 4.28
CA ASN A 178 22.07 17.94 4.07
C ASN A 178 21.18 17.26 3.01
N ARG A 179 19.88 17.57 2.97
CA ARG A 179 18.96 17.10 1.94
C ARG A 179 19.43 17.55 0.55
N GLN A 180 19.73 18.82 0.37
CA GLN A 180 20.26 19.37 -0.89
C GLN A 180 21.57 18.70 -1.31
N ALA A 181 22.47 18.45 -0.37
CA ALA A 181 23.72 17.75 -0.64
C ALA A 181 23.51 16.26 -1.00
N ALA A 182 22.44 15.65 -0.50
CA ALA A 182 22.11 14.24 -0.72
C ALA A 182 21.30 13.99 -2.00
N VAL A 183 20.60 15.02 -2.53
CA VAL A 183 19.77 14.89 -3.73
C VAL A 183 20.57 14.35 -4.91
N LYS A 184 20.04 13.30 -5.54
CA LYS A 184 20.57 12.74 -6.78
C LYS A 184 19.70 13.16 -7.96
N ARG A 185 20.29 13.89 -8.90
CA ARG A 185 19.64 14.24 -10.17
C ARG A 185 19.88 13.14 -11.17
N ILE A 186 18.79 12.56 -11.69
CA ILE A 186 18.80 11.41 -12.58
C ILE A 186 18.13 11.80 -13.89
N ALA A 187 18.72 11.40 -15.00
CA ALA A 187 18.13 11.51 -16.32
C ALA A 187 17.76 10.12 -16.83
N VAL A 188 16.51 9.92 -17.17
CA VAL A 188 16.03 8.70 -17.83
C VAL A 188 15.87 8.97 -19.32
N MET A 189 16.67 8.27 -20.13
CA MET A 189 16.61 8.38 -21.58
C MET A 189 15.53 7.45 -22.17
N PRO A 190 14.91 7.80 -23.31
CA PRO A 190 14.04 6.88 -24.01
C PRO A 190 14.75 5.55 -24.27
N PHE A 191 14.04 4.45 -24.12
CA PHE A 191 14.60 3.12 -24.37
C PHE A 191 14.66 2.87 -25.89
N ASP A 192 15.81 2.42 -26.37
CA ASP A 192 15.97 2.08 -27.78
C ASP A 192 15.17 0.82 -28.13
N ASN A 193 14.29 0.91 -29.14
CA ASN A 193 13.54 -0.27 -29.58
C ASN A 193 14.35 -1.10 -30.59
N LEU A 194 15.04 -2.10 -30.10
CA LEU A 194 15.82 -3.08 -30.87
C LEU A 194 15.04 -4.36 -31.19
N SER A 195 13.77 -4.46 -30.84
CA SER A 195 12.93 -5.65 -31.06
C SER A 195 12.62 -5.92 -32.54
N GLY A 196 12.90 -4.97 -33.42
CA GLY A 196 12.49 -5.00 -34.86
C GLY A 196 11.02 -4.64 -35.08
N LYS A 197 10.22 -4.48 -34.01
CA LYS A 197 8.77 -4.20 -34.08
C LYS A 197 8.50 -2.69 -34.02
N ARG A 198 8.81 -1.99 -35.10
CA ARG A 198 8.68 -0.53 -35.20
C ARG A 198 7.23 -0.03 -35.15
N HIS A 199 6.27 -0.86 -35.52
CA HIS A 199 4.84 -0.50 -35.57
C HIS A 199 4.23 -0.22 -34.17
N TYR A 200 4.89 -0.62 -33.07
CA TYR A 200 4.47 -0.23 -31.72
C TYR A 200 4.89 1.20 -31.33
N GLY A 201 5.37 1.99 -32.29
CA GLY A 201 5.63 3.42 -32.11
C GLY A 201 6.66 3.74 -31.03
N ALA A 202 6.33 4.74 -30.20
CA ALA A 202 7.25 5.29 -29.19
C ALA A 202 7.29 4.49 -27.89
N VAL A 203 7.19 3.15 -27.95
CA VAL A 203 7.13 2.29 -26.75
C VAL A 203 8.30 2.52 -25.77
N GLY A 204 9.50 2.85 -26.29
CA GLY A 204 10.65 3.19 -25.44
C GLY A 204 10.48 4.50 -24.66
N THR A 205 9.77 5.46 -25.23
CA THR A 205 9.37 6.70 -24.54
C THR A 205 8.34 6.40 -23.45
N ILE A 206 7.35 5.56 -23.73
CA ILE A 206 6.34 5.13 -22.75
C ILE A 206 6.99 4.47 -21.54
N VAL A 207 7.98 3.59 -21.77
CA VAL A 207 8.72 2.95 -20.66
C VAL A 207 9.46 3.98 -19.82
N ALA A 208 10.16 4.93 -20.45
CA ALA A 208 10.92 5.95 -19.72
C ALA A 208 10.01 6.89 -18.90
N ASP A 209 8.91 7.38 -19.50
CA ASP A 209 7.98 8.29 -18.85
C ASP A 209 7.25 7.59 -17.68
N ARG A 210 6.85 6.35 -17.89
CA ARG A 210 6.19 5.57 -16.83
C ARG A 210 7.14 5.23 -15.71
N LEU A 211 8.42 4.91 -16.01
CA LEU A 211 9.44 4.69 -14.98
C LEU A 211 9.58 5.93 -14.09
N ILE A 212 9.69 7.12 -14.67
CA ILE A 212 9.77 8.38 -13.91
C ILE A 212 8.53 8.55 -13.05
N THR A 213 7.34 8.40 -13.64
CA THR A 213 6.06 8.57 -12.92
C THR A 213 5.94 7.61 -11.73
N ASP A 214 6.23 6.34 -11.94
CA ASP A 214 6.13 5.33 -10.89
C ASP A 214 7.22 5.50 -9.81
N ALA A 215 8.44 5.93 -10.18
CA ALA A 215 9.48 6.25 -9.22
C ALA A 215 9.14 7.48 -8.36
N MET A 216 8.48 8.48 -8.94
CA MET A 216 8.03 9.69 -8.23
C MET A 216 6.75 9.47 -7.40
N SER A 217 6.05 8.37 -7.58
CA SER A 217 4.84 8.08 -6.78
C SER A 217 5.14 7.67 -5.33
N ASP A 218 6.39 7.29 -5.03
CA ASP A 218 6.83 6.96 -3.68
C ASP A 218 7.43 8.21 -3.01
N PRO A 219 6.80 8.76 -1.93
CA PRO A 219 7.28 9.95 -1.24
C PRO A 219 8.73 9.84 -0.74
N GLY A 220 9.16 8.64 -0.32
CA GLY A 220 10.53 8.39 0.14
C GLY A 220 11.59 8.53 -0.97
N ASN A 221 11.19 8.38 -2.23
CA ASN A 221 12.06 8.64 -3.37
C ASN A 221 12.15 10.13 -3.67
N MET A 222 11.04 10.87 -3.56
CA MET A 222 10.99 12.29 -3.90
C MET A 222 11.89 13.16 -3.00
N GLU A 223 12.20 12.71 -1.79
CA GLU A 223 13.03 13.47 -0.85
C GLU A 223 14.47 13.64 -1.35
N PHE A 224 15.03 12.59 -1.99
CA PHE A 224 16.44 12.56 -2.39
C PHE A 224 16.67 12.28 -3.88
N LEU A 225 15.61 12.21 -4.69
CA LEU A 225 15.71 12.00 -6.13
C LEU A 225 15.04 13.14 -6.89
N GLU A 226 15.74 13.69 -7.87
CA GLU A 226 15.21 14.63 -8.85
C GLU A 226 15.39 14.06 -10.25
N PHE A 227 14.32 14.05 -11.04
CA PHE A 227 14.41 13.64 -12.45
C PHE A 227 14.56 14.87 -13.35
N VAL A 228 15.63 14.89 -14.13
CA VAL A 228 15.88 15.96 -15.11
C VAL A 228 15.03 15.69 -16.34
N THR A 229 14.32 16.73 -16.82
CA THR A 229 13.44 16.61 -17.97
C THR A 229 14.22 16.45 -19.27
N ARG A 230 13.65 15.71 -20.23
CA ARG A 230 14.26 15.49 -21.55
C ARG A 230 14.44 16.77 -22.35
N GLU A 231 13.56 17.74 -22.17
CA GLU A 231 13.61 19.03 -22.85
C GLU A 231 14.92 19.74 -22.52
N LYS A 232 15.29 19.81 -21.24
CA LYS A 232 16.56 20.42 -20.79
C LYS A 232 17.77 19.71 -21.38
N ILE A 233 17.73 18.38 -21.43
CA ILE A 233 18.81 17.59 -22.02
C ILE A 233 18.91 17.85 -23.53
N THR A 234 17.78 17.83 -24.24
CA THR A 234 17.72 18.07 -25.71
C THR A 234 18.15 19.47 -26.05
N GLU A 235 17.78 20.47 -25.28
CA GLU A 235 18.16 21.86 -25.44
C GLU A 235 19.70 22.00 -25.36
N LEU A 236 20.33 21.44 -24.34
CA LEU A 236 21.77 21.48 -24.17
C LEU A 236 22.53 20.74 -25.29
N ILE A 237 22.02 19.57 -25.71
CA ILE A 237 22.57 18.81 -26.83
C ILE A 237 22.62 19.68 -28.11
N ARG A 238 21.50 20.38 -28.37
CA ARG A 238 21.40 21.27 -29.55
C ARG A 238 22.37 22.44 -29.44
N GLU A 239 22.49 23.06 -28.25
CA GLU A 239 23.44 24.16 -28.04
C GLU A 239 24.90 23.73 -28.22
N LEU A 240 25.25 22.56 -27.72
CA LEU A 240 26.60 22.01 -27.79
C LEU A 240 26.92 21.31 -29.08
N LYS A 241 25.97 21.25 -30.04
CA LYS A 241 26.09 20.55 -31.35
C LYS A 241 26.51 19.09 -31.23
N PHE A 242 26.15 18.41 -30.15
CA PHE A 242 26.34 16.97 -30.05
C PHE A 242 25.31 16.23 -30.92
N GLU A 243 25.75 15.16 -31.60
CA GLU A 243 24.82 14.26 -32.28
C GLU A 243 24.04 13.42 -31.26
N GLN A 244 22.73 13.20 -31.48
CA GLN A 244 21.90 12.36 -30.61
C GLN A 244 22.44 10.92 -30.44
N SER A 245 23.15 10.42 -31.48
CA SER A 245 23.83 9.12 -31.44
C SER A 245 24.97 9.03 -30.42
N SER A 246 25.57 10.17 -30.05
CA SER A 246 26.69 10.24 -29.12
C SER A 246 26.32 9.92 -27.67
N PHE A 247 25.03 9.90 -27.31
CA PHE A 247 24.55 9.57 -25.96
C PHE A 247 24.75 8.10 -25.56
N VAL A 248 25.01 7.23 -26.53
CA VAL A 248 25.25 5.79 -26.25
C VAL A 248 26.64 5.57 -25.65
N ASP A 249 27.54 6.56 -25.77
CA ASP A 249 28.88 6.50 -25.15
C ASP A 249 28.86 7.07 -23.73
N PRO A 250 29.22 6.26 -22.71
CA PRO A 250 29.28 6.70 -21.30
C PRO A 250 30.12 7.95 -21.06
N THR A 251 31.16 8.18 -21.84
CA THR A 251 32.07 9.32 -21.69
C THR A 251 31.38 10.63 -22.08
N THR A 252 30.68 10.63 -23.21
CA THR A 252 29.89 11.78 -23.69
C THR A 252 28.72 12.07 -22.76
N ALA A 253 28.02 11.02 -22.30
CA ALA A 253 26.95 11.15 -21.30
C ALA A 253 27.49 11.78 -20.01
N ALA A 254 28.69 11.40 -19.56
CA ALA A 254 29.32 11.98 -18.38
C ALA A 254 29.66 13.46 -18.54
N GLN A 255 30.15 13.89 -19.71
CA GLN A 255 30.43 15.31 -19.99
C GLN A 255 29.17 16.17 -19.93
N ILE A 256 28.09 15.74 -20.60
CA ILE A 256 26.81 16.44 -20.59
C ILE A 256 26.18 16.43 -19.20
N GLY A 257 26.26 15.31 -18.50
CA GLY A 257 25.74 15.18 -17.14
C GLY A 257 26.39 16.15 -16.15
N LYS A 258 27.71 16.37 -16.26
CA LYS A 258 28.42 17.36 -15.45
C LYS A 258 27.93 18.78 -15.70
N LEU A 259 27.68 19.15 -16.94
CA LEU A 259 27.16 20.48 -17.31
C LEU A 259 25.75 20.74 -16.79
N LEU A 260 24.90 19.72 -16.72
CA LEU A 260 23.53 19.80 -16.20
C LEU A 260 23.40 19.51 -14.71
N GLY A 261 24.51 19.18 -14.04
CA GLY A 261 24.48 18.74 -12.64
C GLY A 261 23.74 17.40 -12.46
N ILE A 262 23.69 16.56 -13.50
CA ILE A 262 23.14 15.19 -13.45
C ILE A 262 24.14 14.28 -12.76
N HIS A 263 23.68 13.43 -11.85
CA HIS A 263 24.53 12.47 -11.15
C HIS A 263 24.58 11.12 -11.86
N ALA A 264 23.46 10.71 -12.50
CA ALA A 264 23.40 9.47 -13.24
C ALA A 264 22.43 9.52 -14.43
N PHE A 265 22.75 8.77 -15.46
CA PHE A 265 21.85 8.47 -16.57
C PHE A 265 21.32 7.04 -16.47
N VAL A 266 20.05 6.86 -16.82
CA VAL A 266 19.44 5.55 -17.04
C VAL A 266 19.21 5.38 -18.53
N PHE A 267 19.92 4.44 -19.14
CA PHE A 267 19.72 4.00 -20.52
C PHE A 267 19.02 2.67 -20.55
N GLY A 268 18.25 2.42 -21.58
CA GLY A 268 17.59 1.14 -21.75
C GLY A 268 17.41 0.74 -23.20
N LYS A 269 17.23 -0.57 -23.42
CA LYS A 269 16.99 -1.19 -24.73
C LYS A 269 15.85 -2.18 -24.61
N ILE A 270 14.88 -2.10 -25.50
CA ILE A 270 13.83 -3.09 -25.68
C ILE A 270 14.39 -4.15 -26.63
N THR A 271 14.66 -5.34 -26.10
CA THR A 271 15.37 -6.39 -26.82
C THR A 271 14.43 -7.34 -27.58
N SER A 272 13.22 -7.54 -27.09
CA SER A 272 12.21 -8.32 -27.80
C SER A 272 10.78 -7.93 -27.41
N ILE A 273 9.88 -8.00 -28.39
CA ILE A 273 8.44 -7.88 -28.21
C ILE A 273 7.80 -9.00 -29.02
N THR A 274 7.00 -9.84 -28.38
CA THR A 274 6.23 -10.88 -29.07
C THR A 274 4.81 -10.93 -28.54
N THR A 275 3.85 -11.09 -29.44
CA THR A 275 2.44 -11.30 -29.11
C THR A 275 1.99 -12.65 -29.65
N ASP A 276 1.12 -13.33 -28.94
CA ASP A 276 0.55 -14.61 -29.29
C ASP A 276 -0.93 -14.65 -28.91
N TYR A 277 -1.78 -15.07 -29.85
CA TYR A 277 -3.19 -15.32 -29.68
C TYR A 277 -3.44 -16.81 -29.81
N SER A 278 -3.65 -17.47 -28.68
CA SER A 278 -3.91 -18.91 -28.67
C SER A 278 -5.27 -19.21 -29.32
N PRO A 279 -5.44 -20.36 -29.98
CA PRO A 279 -6.75 -20.81 -30.41
C PRO A 279 -7.74 -20.90 -29.27
N ASP A 280 -9.03 -20.70 -29.56
CA ASP A 280 -10.10 -20.83 -28.57
C ASP A 280 -10.07 -22.21 -27.90
N ILE A 281 -9.99 -22.23 -26.58
CA ILE A 281 -10.15 -23.47 -25.82
C ILE A 281 -11.63 -23.64 -25.52
N VAL A 282 -12.23 -24.69 -26.05
CA VAL A 282 -13.64 -24.97 -25.91
C VAL A 282 -13.84 -26.22 -25.03
N ALA A 283 -14.56 -26.07 -23.93
CA ALA A 283 -14.93 -27.15 -23.04
C ALA A 283 -16.46 -27.28 -22.99
N THR A 284 -16.98 -28.46 -23.25
CA THR A 284 -18.42 -28.75 -23.17
C THR A 284 -18.67 -29.85 -22.13
N TYR A 285 -19.64 -29.62 -21.25
CA TYR A 285 -20.07 -30.57 -20.23
C TYR A 285 -21.56 -30.45 -19.94
N GLU A 286 -22.15 -31.53 -19.45
CA GLU A 286 -23.58 -31.57 -19.07
C GLU A 286 -23.74 -31.24 -17.59
N GLU A 287 -24.63 -30.31 -17.26
CA GLU A 287 -25.11 -30.04 -15.89
C GLU A 287 -26.52 -30.55 -15.71
N LYS A 288 -26.81 -31.12 -14.54
CA LYS A 288 -28.11 -31.70 -14.16
C LYS A 288 -28.50 -31.19 -12.79
N ASP A 289 -29.79 -30.91 -12.60
CA ASP A 289 -30.34 -30.54 -11.30
C ASP A 289 -31.78 -31.10 -11.16
N GLU A 290 -32.31 -31.11 -9.95
CA GLU A 290 -33.69 -31.45 -9.65
C GLU A 290 -34.41 -30.24 -9.07
N ILE A 291 -35.41 -29.74 -9.79
CA ILE A 291 -36.21 -28.60 -9.36
C ILE A 291 -37.58 -29.05 -8.87
N SER A 292 -38.14 -28.37 -7.85
CA SER A 292 -39.49 -28.57 -7.39
C SER A 292 -40.45 -27.73 -8.24
N GLN A 293 -41.40 -28.36 -8.93
CA GLN A 293 -42.37 -27.68 -9.80
C GLN A 293 -43.79 -27.80 -9.24
N GLY A 294 -44.50 -26.67 -9.16
CA GLY A 294 -45.91 -26.62 -8.77
C GLY A 294 -46.17 -26.71 -7.26
N LYS A 295 -47.48 -26.61 -6.89
CA LYS A 295 -47.96 -26.69 -5.50
C LYS A 295 -47.73 -28.05 -4.85
N ASP A 296 -47.63 -29.11 -5.64
CA ASP A 296 -47.45 -30.49 -5.20
C ASP A 296 -45.98 -30.92 -5.03
N LYS A 297 -45.01 -29.99 -5.17
CA LYS A 297 -43.57 -30.23 -5.01
C LYS A 297 -43.03 -31.44 -5.80
N THR A 298 -43.62 -31.73 -6.96
CA THR A 298 -43.11 -32.79 -7.83
C THR A 298 -41.69 -32.44 -8.31
N LYS A 299 -40.77 -33.39 -8.16
CA LYS A 299 -39.38 -33.22 -8.63
C LYS A 299 -39.28 -33.40 -10.12
N LYS A 300 -38.81 -32.39 -10.81
CA LYS A 300 -38.49 -32.43 -12.25
C LYS A 300 -36.98 -32.42 -12.43
N LYS A 301 -36.45 -33.42 -13.15
CA LYS A 301 -35.03 -33.41 -13.56
C LYS A 301 -34.85 -32.46 -14.73
N VAL A 302 -33.91 -31.57 -14.60
CA VAL A 302 -33.53 -30.59 -15.63
C VAL A 302 -32.08 -30.84 -16.03
N ARG A 303 -31.75 -30.53 -17.28
CA ARG A 303 -30.38 -30.67 -17.80
C ARG A 303 -30.03 -29.56 -18.78
N ALA A 304 -28.76 -29.22 -18.84
CA ALA A 304 -28.21 -28.29 -19.81
C ALA A 304 -26.82 -28.73 -20.26
N ASP A 305 -26.53 -28.62 -21.54
CA ASP A 305 -25.20 -28.73 -22.09
C ASP A 305 -24.52 -27.34 -22.04
N VAL A 306 -23.47 -27.20 -21.27
CA VAL A 306 -22.74 -25.97 -21.08
C VAL A 306 -21.45 -26.00 -21.91
N THR A 307 -21.26 -25.01 -22.75
CA THR A 307 -20.02 -24.80 -23.51
C THR A 307 -19.31 -23.58 -23.01
N VAL A 308 -18.12 -23.74 -22.44
CA VAL A 308 -17.24 -22.66 -21.99
C VAL A 308 -16.17 -22.43 -23.03
N ILE A 309 -16.03 -21.19 -23.44
CA ILE A 309 -15.02 -20.74 -24.40
C ILE A 309 -14.02 -19.86 -23.66
N THR A 310 -12.73 -20.21 -23.77
CA THR A 310 -11.63 -19.44 -23.18
C THR A 310 -10.74 -18.94 -24.29
N ARG A 311 -10.59 -17.62 -24.38
CA ARG A 311 -9.68 -16.92 -25.31
C ARG A 311 -8.50 -16.38 -24.52
N ARG A 312 -7.29 -16.59 -25.03
CA ARG A 312 -6.07 -16.13 -24.39
C ARG A 312 -5.18 -15.37 -25.38
N ALA A 313 -4.73 -14.20 -24.94
CA ALA A 313 -3.67 -13.47 -25.61
C ALA A 313 -2.50 -13.26 -24.66
N THR A 314 -1.29 -13.32 -25.18
CA THR A 314 -0.06 -13.17 -24.40
C THR A 314 0.85 -12.16 -25.10
N ALA A 315 1.35 -11.16 -24.35
CA ALA A 315 2.47 -10.34 -24.79
C ALA A 315 3.70 -10.64 -23.92
N ARG A 316 4.84 -10.86 -24.56
CA ARG A 316 6.15 -10.92 -23.90
C ARG A 316 6.95 -9.70 -24.28
N PHE A 317 7.47 -9.02 -23.28
CA PHE A 317 8.21 -7.78 -23.40
C PHE A 317 9.52 -7.90 -22.63
N ASN A 318 10.67 -7.78 -23.31
CA ASN A 318 11.97 -7.81 -22.66
C ASN A 318 12.67 -6.47 -22.85
N CYS A 319 13.15 -5.88 -21.77
CA CYS A 319 14.03 -4.74 -21.82
C CYS A 319 15.23 -4.92 -20.89
N SER A 320 16.35 -4.36 -21.28
CA SER A 320 17.55 -4.23 -20.46
C SER A 320 17.78 -2.76 -20.12
N TYR A 321 18.47 -2.51 -19.02
CA TYR A 321 18.83 -1.15 -18.59
C TYR A 321 20.25 -1.09 -18.04
N GLN A 322 20.81 0.10 -18.03
CA GLN A 322 22.11 0.44 -17.46
C GLN A 322 22.02 1.78 -16.74
N ILE A 323 22.64 1.87 -15.58
CA ILE A 323 22.82 3.13 -14.85
C ILE A 323 24.29 3.53 -15.01
N VAL A 324 24.51 4.71 -15.57
CA VAL A 324 25.84 5.28 -15.79
C VAL A 324 26.07 6.40 -14.77
N ASP A 325 27.09 6.27 -13.94
CA ASP A 325 27.53 7.33 -13.02
C ASP A 325 28.28 8.42 -13.81
N VAL A 326 27.82 9.67 -13.70
CA VAL A 326 28.36 10.80 -14.44
C VAL A 326 29.78 11.18 -14.00
N ASN A 327 30.08 11.05 -12.69
CA ASN A 327 31.41 11.42 -12.19
C ASN A 327 32.50 10.45 -12.65
N ARG A 328 32.15 9.15 -12.70
CA ARG A 328 33.07 8.08 -13.10
C ARG A 328 33.06 7.80 -14.59
N GLY A 329 31.96 8.15 -15.29
CA GLY A 329 31.76 7.76 -16.69
C GLY A 329 31.62 6.23 -16.86
N THR A 330 31.15 5.51 -15.84
CA THR A 330 31.09 4.05 -15.84
C THR A 330 29.70 3.54 -15.53
N ILE A 331 29.40 2.33 -16.03
CA ILE A 331 28.17 1.61 -15.68
C ILE A 331 28.30 1.12 -14.24
N VAL A 332 27.40 1.55 -13.37
CA VAL A 332 27.40 1.16 -11.95
C VAL A 332 26.32 0.13 -11.64
N LYS A 333 25.32 0.00 -12.49
CA LYS A 333 24.29 -1.06 -12.41
C LYS A 333 23.76 -1.37 -13.80
N SER A 334 23.44 -2.63 -14.03
CA SER A 334 22.69 -3.08 -15.23
C SER A 334 21.76 -4.22 -14.86
N GLY A 335 20.72 -4.41 -15.65
CA GLY A 335 19.76 -5.49 -15.42
C GLY A 335 18.90 -5.76 -16.64
N ASN A 336 18.12 -6.83 -16.56
CA ASN A 336 17.14 -7.22 -17.55
C ASN A 336 15.78 -7.43 -16.89
N VAL A 337 14.73 -6.90 -17.50
CA VAL A 337 13.37 -6.91 -16.95
C VAL A 337 12.41 -7.56 -17.95
N PRO A 338 12.29 -8.90 -17.92
CA PRO A 338 11.28 -9.60 -18.70
C PRO A 338 9.90 -9.41 -18.09
N ARG A 339 8.89 -9.22 -18.94
CA ARG A 339 7.47 -9.19 -18.55
C ARG A 339 6.64 -10.00 -19.51
N THR A 340 5.62 -10.62 -18.94
CA THR A 340 4.62 -11.36 -19.69
C THR A 340 3.26 -10.91 -19.18
N GLU A 341 2.46 -10.35 -20.09
CA GLU A 341 1.06 -10.03 -19.83
C GLU A 341 0.20 -11.11 -20.47
N ILE A 342 -0.77 -11.60 -19.73
CA ILE A 342 -1.71 -12.62 -20.18
C ILE A 342 -3.11 -12.07 -19.93
N VAL A 343 -3.88 -11.96 -21.01
CA VAL A 343 -5.29 -11.64 -20.93
C VAL A 343 -6.07 -12.90 -21.26
N GLU A 344 -6.94 -13.32 -20.35
CA GLU A 344 -7.82 -14.47 -20.51
C GLU A 344 -9.26 -14.02 -20.39
N ILE A 345 -10.04 -14.28 -21.42
CA ILE A 345 -11.47 -13.99 -21.48
C ILE A 345 -12.23 -15.32 -21.49
N ARG A 346 -13.18 -15.45 -20.57
CA ARG A 346 -14.02 -16.64 -20.45
C ARG A 346 -15.49 -16.25 -20.50
N PHE A 347 -16.24 -16.90 -21.35
CA PHE A 347 -17.69 -16.78 -21.47
C PHE A 347 -18.29 -18.14 -21.76
N GLY A 348 -19.59 -18.27 -21.53
CA GLY A 348 -20.30 -19.53 -21.71
C GLY A 348 -21.51 -19.39 -22.62
N ARG A 349 -21.90 -20.50 -23.17
CA ARG A 349 -23.19 -20.71 -23.85
C ARG A 349 -23.82 -21.99 -23.33
N TYR A 350 -25.12 -22.07 -23.31
CA TYR A 350 -25.79 -23.31 -22.92
C TYR A 350 -26.96 -23.65 -23.86
N LYS A 351 -27.32 -24.93 -23.87
CA LYS A 351 -28.47 -25.45 -24.53
C LYS A 351 -29.20 -26.36 -23.56
N GLY A 352 -30.49 -26.11 -23.32
CA GLY A 352 -31.30 -26.84 -22.35
C GLY A 352 -31.94 -25.95 -21.29
N ASP A 353 -32.20 -26.51 -20.12
CA ASP A 353 -32.87 -25.83 -19.01
C ASP A 353 -31.93 -24.90 -18.24
N LYS A 354 -32.27 -23.63 -18.13
CA LYS A 354 -31.47 -22.64 -17.38
C LYS A 354 -31.33 -22.99 -15.89
N GLU A 355 -32.36 -23.64 -15.37
CA GLU A 355 -32.43 -24.08 -13.97
C GLU A 355 -31.41 -25.16 -13.64
N ALA A 356 -30.93 -25.91 -14.63
CA ALA A 356 -29.91 -26.94 -14.48
C ALA A 356 -28.51 -26.33 -14.28
N LEU A 357 -28.32 -25.03 -14.61
CA LEU A 357 -27.00 -24.39 -14.53
C LEU A 357 -26.57 -24.13 -13.09
N SER A 358 -25.35 -24.51 -12.76
CA SER A 358 -24.66 -24.09 -11.56
C SER A 358 -24.52 -22.57 -11.51
N ARG A 359 -24.25 -22.01 -10.33
CA ARG A 359 -23.99 -20.56 -10.17
C ARG A 359 -22.87 -20.07 -11.10
N ASN A 360 -21.75 -20.80 -11.15
CA ASN A 360 -20.62 -20.47 -12.00
C ASN A 360 -20.98 -20.48 -13.50
N SER A 361 -21.72 -21.50 -13.96
CA SER A 361 -22.14 -21.59 -15.35
C SER A 361 -23.14 -20.50 -15.72
N ARG A 362 -24.05 -20.13 -14.81
CA ARG A 362 -24.94 -18.97 -15.01
C ARG A 362 -24.17 -17.67 -15.18
N GLU A 363 -23.17 -17.43 -14.34
CA GLU A 363 -22.32 -16.24 -14.43
C GLU A 363 -21.51 -16.21 -15.74
N LEU A 364 -20.94 -17.34 -16.17
CA LEU A 364 -20.23 -17.46 -17.44
C LEU A 364 -21.14 -17.27 -18.65
N CYS A 365 -22.35 -17.89 -18.64
CA CYS A 365 -23.31 -17.77 -19.71
C CYS A 365 -24.03 -16.41 -19.78
N ALA A 366 -23.96 -15.62 -18.71
CA ALA A 366 -24.45 -14.24 -18.70
C ALA A 366 -23.42 -13.24 -19.31
N ARG A 367 -22.16 -13.63 -19.47
CA ARG A 367 -21.15 -12.78 -20.07
C ARG A 367 -21.33 -12.70 -21.57
N GLN A 368 -21.18 -11.50 -22.11
CA GLN A 368 -21.14 -11.31 -23.55
C GLN A 368 -19.84 -11.88 -24.14
N GLU A 369 -19.91 -12.33 -25.38
CA GLU A 369 -18.72 -12.72 -26.13
C GLU A 369 -17.78 -11.52 -26.28
N ALA A 370 -16.52 -11.71 -25.94
CA ALA A 370 -15.50 -10.70 -26.06
C ALA A 370 -14.20 -11.28 -26.62
N TYR A 371 -13.34 -10.41 -27.09
CA TYR A 371 -12.02 -10.75 -27.61
C TYR A 371 -10.96 -10.09 -26.75
N PRO A 372 -9.77 -10.70 -26.60
CA PRO A 372 -8.62 -10.03 -26.01
C PRO A 372 -8.30 -8.70 -26.73
N PRO A 373 -7.66 -7.74 -26.04
CA PRO A 373 -7.29 -6.47 -26.64
C PRO A 373 -6.34 -6.68 -27.82
N PRO A 374 -6.25 -5.71 -28.74
CA PRO A 374 -5.32 -5.77 -29.86
C PRO A 374 -3.85 -5.72 -29.41
N ASP A 375 -2.93 -6.12 -30.30
CA ASP A 375 -1.49 -6.26 -30.05
C ASP A 375 -0.88 -5.02 -29.40
N ASP A 376 -1.19 -3.84 -29.91
CA ASP A 376 -0.64 -2.57 -29.44
C ASP A 376 -1.05 -2.25 -28.01
N GLU A 377 -2.29 -2.53 -27.63
CA GLU A 377 -2.78 -2.35 -26.27
C GLU A 377 -2.12 -3.37 -25.32
N LEU A 378 -2.03 -4.62 -25.72
CA LEU A 378 -1.43 -5.68 -24.92
C LEU A 378 0.08 -5.44 -24.70
N VAL A 379 0.79 -5.01 -25.74
CA VAL A 379 2.21 -4.62 -25.65
C VAL A 379 2.38 -3.38 -24.76
N ASN A 380 1.48 -2.42 -24.86
CA ASN A 380 1.52 -1.23 -23.99
C ASN A 380 1.34 -1.60 -22.51
N GLN A 381 0.44 -2.52 -22.18
CA GLN A 381 0.28 -3.04 -20.83
C GLN A 381 1.56 -3.73 -20.32
N ALA A 382 2.20 -4.54 -21.16
CA ALA A 382 3.47 -5.19 -20.84
C ALA A 382 4.61 -4.18 -20.64
N ALA A 383 4.66 -3.13 -21.46
CA ALA A 383 5.63 -2.04 -21.33
C ALA A 383 5.44 -1.24 -20.02
N ILE A 384 4.20 -0.95 -19.65
CA ILE A 384 3.87 -0.30 -18.35
C ILE A 384 4.29 -1.18 -17.18
N SER A 385 4.03 -2.49 -17.25
CA SER A 385 4.45 -3.45 -16.24
C SER A 385 5.98 -3.52 -16.10
N ALA A 386 6.69 -3.48 -17.22
CA ALA A 386 8.16 -3.41 -17.24
C ALA A 386 8.68 -2.11 -16.62
N ALA A 387 8.08 -0.98 -16.97
CA ALA A 387 8.45 0.33 -16.43
C ALA A 387 8.29 0.42 -14.91
N ARG A 388 7.21 -0.14 -14.36
CA ARG A 388 6.99 -0.20 -12.91
C ARG A 388 8.08 -0.99 -12.18
N ALA A 389 8.49 -2.13 -12.73
CA ALA A 389 9.58 -2.89 -12.16
C ALA A 389 10.92 -2.16 -12.27
N LEU A 390 11.18 -1.50 -13.39
CA LEU A 390 12.35 -0.64 -13.57
C LEU A 390 12.37 0.50 -12.56
N ALA A 391 11.23 1.13 -12.29
CA ALA A 391 11.12 2.20 -11.29
C ALA A 391 11.56 1.72 -9.90
N THR A 392 11.13 0.54 -9.49
CA THR A 392 11.54 -0.09 -8.23
C THR A 392 13.05 -0.35 -8.19
N GLU A 393 13.61 -0.89 -9.28
CA GLU A 393 15.04 -1.22 -9.36
C GLU A 393 15.93 0.02 -9.41
N VAL A 394 15.53 1.04 -10.18
CA VAL A 394 16.28 2.29 -10.32
C VAL A 394 16.21 3.08 -9.02
N ALA A 395 15.03 3.32 -8.48
CA ALA A 395 14.86 4.03 -7.22
C ALA A 395 15.56 3.31 -6.06
N GLY A 396 15.44 1.97 -6.00
CA GLY A 396 16.13 1.14 -5.00
C GLY A 396 17.66 1.24 -5.05
N PHE A 397 18.24 1.51 -6.21
CA PHE A 397 19.69 1.71 -6.34
C PHE A 397 20.17 3.01 -5.69
N PHE A 398 19.34 4.05 -5.67
CA PHE A 398 19.68 5.36 -5.10
C PHE A 398 19.20 5.55 -3.64
N ARG A 399 18.46 4.57 -3.10
CA ARG A 399 18.06 4.52 -1.68
C ARG A 399 19.25 4.21 -0.78
#